data_54292cae69845194c88bc866e75f02dd
#
_entry.id   54292cae69845194c88bc866e75f02dd
#
_cell.length_a   1.000
_cell.length_b   1.000
_cell.length_c   1.000
_cell.angle_alpha   90.00
_cell.angle_beta   90.00
_cell.angle_gamma   90.00
#
_symmetry.space_group_name_H-M   'P 1'
#
loop_
_entity.id
_entity.type
_entity.pdbx_description
1 polymer ?
#
loop_
_entity_poly.entity_id
_entity_poly.type
_entity_poly.pdbx_seq_one_letter_code
_entity_poly.pdbx_strand_id
1 'polypeptide(L)'
;MMQKKSGSRTLLMSVILSAPGPLVVGLGLIAGRSSTQIADFFRRSAELLAIIVAYIVYLKTTRKGGVDDSLKARMEKRSNLFVGTMMCVSGAAMLVFAIFGGNTDKGNVIGGLIIAALGAVANTIFWIRYTVLSKNGESAILTVQSRLYRAKSLVDICVTGVLIVVMLMPGTDVARWLDLAGSAAVSLYLIWCGARTLYENIRENAKTE
;
A
#
# COMPACT_ATOMS: atom_id res chain seq x y z
N MET A 1 -19.97 -18.77 8.45
CA MET A 1 -18.70 -19.49 8.65
C MET A 1 -17.79 -19.48 7.42
N MET A 2 -18.28 -19.61 6.20
CA MET A 2 -17.49 -19.55 4.94
C MET A 2 -16.81 -18.19 4.72
N GLN A 3 -17.44 -17.09 5.04
CA GLN A 3 -16.99 -15.73 4.78
C GLN A 3 -15.77 -15.33 5.62
N LYS A 4 -15.75 -15.69 6.93
CA LYS A 4 -14.59 -15.47 7.81
C LYS A 4 -13.32 -16.18 7.31
N LYS A 5 -13.46 -17.38 6.73
CA LYS A 5 -12.36 -18.10 6.06
C LYS A 5 -11.88 -17.36 4.80
N SER A 6 -12.79 -16.68 4.08
CA SER A 6 -12.45 -15.93 2.86
C SER A 6 -11.61 -14.68 3.18
N GLY A 7 -11.97 -13.90 4.21
CA GLY A 7 -11.21 -12.72 4.65
C GLY A 7 -9.78 -13.09 5.09
N SER A 8 -9.65 -14.11 5.94
CA SER A 8 -8.35 -14.60 6.41
C SER A 8 -7.47 -15.10 5.25
N ARG A 9 -8.03 -15.86 4.31
CA ARG A 9 -7.29 -16.34 3.13
C ARG A 9 -6.84 -15.16 2.24
N THR A 10 -7.69 -14.17 2.04
CA THR A 10 -7.36 -13.00 1.23
C THR A 10 -6.22 -12.20 1.87
N LEU A 11 -6.25 -11.98 3.20
CA LEU A 11 -5.18 -11.33 3.94
C LEU A 11 -3.87 -12.11 3.88
N LEU A 12 -3.91 -13.43 4.07
CA LEU A 12 -2.73 -14.28 3.95
C LEU A 12 -2.12 -14.20 2.56
N MET A 13 -2.94 -14.34 1.51
CA MET A 13 -2.47 -14.24 0.13
C MET A 13 -1.88 -12.86 -0.18
N SER A 14 -2.45 -11.80 0.39
CA SER A 14 -1.91 -10.46 0.20
C SER A 14 -0.54 -10.27 0.90
N VAL A 15 -0.32 -10.90 2.06
CA VAL A 15 1.00 -10.93 2.71
C VAL A 15 2.01 -11.67 1.81
N ILE A 16 1.66 -12.87 1.37
CA ILE A 16 2.55 -13.72 0.54
C ILE A 16 2.93 -13.00 -0.77
N LEU A 17 1.96 -12.39 -1.45
CA LEU A 17 2.21 -11.70 -2.73
C LEU A 17 2.88 -10.34 -2.58
N SER A 18 2.79 -9.70 -1.40
CA SER A 18 3.49 -8.44 -1.12
C SER A 18 4.91 -8.65 -0.57
N ALA A 19 5.22 -9.80 0.03
CA ALA A 19 6.52 -10.09 0.63
C ALA A 19 7.71 -10.06 -0.35
N PRO A 20 7.61 -10.53 -1.61
CA PRO A 20 8.70 -10.45 -2.57
C PRO A 20 9.14 -9.01 -2.88
N GLY A 21 8.23 -8.03 -2.83
CA GLY A 21 8.52 -6.64 -3.18
C GLY A 21 9.71 -6.05 -2.38
N PRO A 22 9.65 -5.96 -1.05
CA PRO A 22 10.76 -5.46 -0.25
C PRO A 22 12.02 -6.35 -0.37
N LEU A 23 11.87 -7.67 -0.51
CA LEU A 23 13.01 -8.58 -0.65
C LEU A 23 13.80 -8.31 -1.93
N VAL A 24 13.12 -8.21 -3.07
CA VAL A 24 13.76 -7.94 -4.37
C VAL A 24 14.44 -6.57 -4.37
N VAL A 25 13.76 -5.53 -3.86
CA VAL A 25 14.36 -4.19 -3.77
C VAL A 25 15.51 -4.17 -2.76
N GLY A 26 15.39 -4.86 -1.62
CA GLY A 26 16.46 -4.99 -0.63
C GLY A 26 17.70 -5.67 -1.18
N LEU A 27 17.54 -6.73 -1.95
CA LEU A 27 18.67 -7.38 -2.66
C LEU A 27 19.28 -6.43 -3.71
N GLY A 28 18.48 -5.64 -4.41
CA GLY A 28 18.96 -4.62 -5.33
C GLY A 28 19.84 -3.56 -4.64
N LEU A 29 19.56 -3.21 -3.38
CA LEU A 29 20.35 -2.26 -2.59
C LEU A 29 21.76 -2.78 -2.23
N ILE A 30 21.95 -4.10 -2.21
CA ILE A 30 23.27 -4.71 -2.00
C ILE A 30 24.13 -4.53 -3.25
N ALA A 31 23.51 -4.60 -4.44
CA ALA A 31 24.19 -4.46 -5.72
C ALA A 31 24.46 -3.00 -6.14
N GLY A 32 23.65 -2.05 -5.64
CA GLY A 32 23.80 -0.63 -5.95
C GLY A 32 22.94 0.25 -5.03
N ARG A 33 23.52 1.32 -4.49
CA ARG A 33 22.83 2.24 -3.55
C ARG A 33 22.28 3.46 -4.31
N SER A 34 21.04 3.37 -4.78
CA SER A 34 20.29 4.54 -5.25
C SER A 34 19.35 5.04 -4.17
N SER A 35 19.27 6.36 -4.00
CA SER A 35 18.33 7.00 -3.07
C SER A 35 16.89 6.58 -3.34
N THR A 36 16.51 6.46 -4.62
CA THR A 36 15.18 6.03 -5.06
C THR A 36 14.88 4.57 -4.66
N GLN A 37 15.88 3.68 -4.76
CA GLN A 37 15.72 2.28 -4.33
C GLN A 37 15.55 2.16 -2.82
N ILE A 38 16.28 2.98 -2.03
CA ILE A 38 16.13 3.04 -0.58
C ILE A 38 14.70 3.45 -0.21
N ALA A 39 14.17 4.48 -0.88
CA ALA A 39 12.78 4.91 -0.66
C ALA A 39 11.75 3.84 -0.99
N ASP A 40 11.90 3.21 -2.14
CA ASP A 40 10.97 2.15 -2.56
C ASP A 40 11.04 0.94 -1.62
N PHE A 41 12.23 0.61 -1.10
CA PHE A 41 12.40 -0.40 -0.06
C PHE A 41 11.64 -0.05 1.22
N PHE A 42 11.80 1.18 1.73
CA PHE A 42 11.09 1.64 2.93
C PHE A 42 9.58 1.65 2.71
N ARG A 43 9.12 2.16 1.57
CA ARG A 43 7.70 2.18 1.22
C ARG A 43 7.10 0.77 1.21
N ARG A 44 7.70 -0.16 0.46
CA ARG A 44 7.22 -1.55 0.36
C ARG A 44 7.28 -2.29 1.68
N SER A 45 8.32 -2.03 2.49
CA SER A 45 8.45 -2.60 3.83
C SER A 45 7.36 -2.09 4.78
N ALA A 46 7.08 -0.78 4.78
CA ALA A 46 6.01 -0.19 5.58
C ALA A 46 4.63 -0.74 5.18
N GLU A 47 4.35 -0.87 3.88
CA GLU A 47 3.13 -1.46 3.36
C GLU A 47 2.98 -2.94 3.75
N LEU A 48 4.06 -3.72 3.66
CA LEU A 48 4.05 -5.13 4.07
C LEU A 48 3.78 -5.27 5.57
N LEU A 49 4.44 -4.47 6.41
CA LEU A 49 4.20 -4.45 7.85
C LEU A 49 2.74 -4.11 8.17
N ALA A 50 2.15 -3.13 7.48
CA ALA A 50 0.74 -2.77 7.65
C ALA A 50 -0.19 -3.96 7.35
N ILE A 51 0.07 -4.72 6.30
CA ILE A 51 -0.73 -5.89 5.91
C ILE A 51 -0.54 -7.03 6.93
N ILE A 52 0.69 -7.27 7.40
CA ILE A 52 0.99 -8.30 8.41
C ILE A 52 0.25 -7.99 9.72
N VAL A 53 0.33 -6.75 10.20
CA VAL A 53 -0.38 -6.33 11.42
C VAL A 53 -1.89 -6.52 11.26
N ALA A 54 -2.46 -6.09 10.13
CA ALA A 54 -3.88 -6.29 9.85
C ALA A 54 -4.27 -7.77 9.83
N TYR A 55 -3.44 -8.64 9.23
CA TYR A 55 -3.67 -10.09 9.21
C TYR A 55 -3.65 -10.71 10.61
N ILE A 56 -2.65 -10.38 11.43
CA ILE A 56 -2.51 -10.88 12.81
C ILE A 56 -3.72 -10.45 13.65
N VAL A 57 -4.11 -9.19 13.58
CA VAL A 57 -5.25 -8.67 14.34
C VAL A 57 -6.55 -9.32 13.86
N TYR A 58 -6.74 -9.43 12.54
CA TYR A 58 -7.92 -10.11 11.98
C TYR A 58 -8.04 -11.57 12.44
N LEU A 59 -6.93 -12.31 12.48
CA LEU A 59 -6.92 -13.69 13.00
C LEU A 59 -7.33 -13.74 14.47
N LYS A 60 -6.78 -12.84 15.32
CA LYS A 60 -7.09 -12.81 16.74
C LYS A 60 -8.55 -12.43 17.01
N THR A 61 -9.08 -11.46 16.29
CA THR A 61 -10.45 -10.94 16.49
C THR A 61 -11.54 -11.83 15.90
N THR A 62 -11.17 -12.72 14.95
CA THR A 62 -12.14 -13.58 14.23
C THR A 62 -12.15 -15.02 14.75
N ARG A 63 -11.22 -15.40 15.66
CA ARG A 63 -11.09 -16.77 16.19
C ARG A 63 -12.29 -17.14 17.07
N LYS A 64 -12.78 -18.39 16.97
CA LYS A 64 -13.85 -18.94 17.83
C LYS A 64 -13.37 -18.97 19.30
N GLY A 65 -14.21 -18.55 20.22
CA GLY A 65 -13.86 -18.43 21.64
C GLY A 65 -13.26 -17.06 22.02
N GLY A 66 -13.53 -16.10 21.23
CA GLY A 66 -12.91 -14.86 20.94
C GLY A 66 -12.80 -13.86 22.09
N VAL A 67 -12.04 -12.89 21.76
CA VAL A 67 -11.79 -11.65 22.46
C VAL A 67 -13.12 -10.92 22.68
N ASP A 68 -13.33 -10.39 23.87
CA ASP A 68 -14.45 -9.51 24.22
C ASP A 68 -14.63 -8.39 23.17
N ASP A 69 -15.88 -8.02 22.88
CA ASP A 69 -16.20 -7.06 21.81
C ASP A 69 -15.49 -5.71 22.00
N SER A 70 -15.30 -5.27 23.24
CA SER A 70 -14.57 -4.06 23.58
C SER A 70 -13.08 -4.16 23.22
N LEU A 71 -12.45 -5.29 23.50
CA LEU A 71 -11.05 -5.54 23.18
C LEU A 71 -10.85 -5.75 21.66
N LYS A 72 -11.82 -6.41 21.01
CA LYS A 72 -11.84 -6.53 19.55
C LYS A 72 -11.84 -5.15 18.88
N ALA A 73 -12.76 -4.26 19.25
CA ALA A 73 -12.85 -2.90 18.73
C ALA A 73 -11.53 -2.12 18.92
N ARG A 74 -10.91 -2.23 20.10
CA ARG A 74 -9.59 -1.60 20.38
C ARG A 74 -8.47 -2.15 19.50
N MET A 75 -8.42 -3.47 19.30
CA MET A 75 -7.40 -4.09 18.45
C MET A 75 -7.56 -3.73 16.98
N GLU A 76 -8.78 -3.77 16.43
CA GLU A 76 -9.07 -3.37 15.07
C GLU A 76 -8.73 -1.90 14.84
N LYS A 77 -9.08 -1.05 15.79
CA LYS A 77 -8.73 0.37 15.75
C LYS A 77 -7.23 0.62 15.72
N ARG A 78 -6.46 0.00 16.63
CA ARG A 78 -4.99 0.15 16.65
C ARG A 78 -4.36 -0.31 15.32
N SER A 79 -4.88 -1.42 14.76
CA SER A 79 -4.45 -1.90 13.45
C SER A 79 -4.74 -0.87 12.35
N ASN A 80 -5.95 -0.29 12.34
CA ASN A 80 -6.34 0.68 11.33
C ASN A 80 -5.53 1.99 11.44
N LEU A 81 -5.26 2.47 12.67
CA LEU A 81 -4.37 3.61 12.89
C LEU A 81 -2.96 3.32 12.38
N PHE A 82 -2.43 2.12 12.65
CA PHE A 82 -1.13 1.72 12.15
C PHE A 82 -1.08 1.70 10.61
N VAL A 83 -2.09 1.12 9.96
CA VAL A 83 -2.18 1.11 8.48
C VAL A 83 -2.24 2.54 7.92
N GLY A 84 -3.08 3.41 8.51
CA GLY A 84 -3.19 4.82 8.09
C GLY A 84 -1.86 5.58 8.25
N THR A 85 -1.16 5.37 9.36
CA THR A 85 0.17 5.95 9.58
C THR A 85 1.18 5.46 8.54
N MET A 86 1.22 4.16 8.26
CA MET A 86 2.12 3.61 7.23
C MET A 86 1.83 4.14 5.83
N MET A 87 0.55 4.38 5.49
CA MET A 87 0.18 5.05 4.23
C MET A 87 0.71 6.48 4.15
N CYS A 88 0.59 7.27 5.24
CA CYS A 88 1.13 8.62 5.30
C CYS A 88 2.66 8.62 5.17
N VAL A 89 3.34 7.74 5.90
CA VAL A 89 4.81 7.61 5.86
C VAL A 89 5.28 7.20 4.45
N SER A 90 4.60 6.24 3.82
CA SER A 90 4.91 5.82 2.45
C SER A 90 4.73 6.97 1.44
N GLY A 91 3.62 7.71 1.55
CA GLY A 91 3.35 8.85 0.69
C GLY A 91 4.35 9.99 0.91
N ALA A 92 4.69 10.30 2.17
CA ALA A 92 5.69 11.33 2.51
C ALA A 92 7.08 10.96 1.97
N ALA A 93 7.51 9.71 2.15
CA ALA A 93 8.75 9.22 1.59
C ALA A 93 8.79 9.37 0.06
N MET A 94 7.74 8.95 -0.65
CA MET A 94 7.65 9.12 -2.11
C MET A 94 7.71 10.60 -2.52
N LEU A 95 7.04 11.50 -1.80
CA LEU A 95 7.04 12.93 -2.10
C LEU A 95 8.43 13.54 -1.93
N VAL A 96 9.10 13.24 -0.82
CA VAL A 96 10.48 13.69 -0.57
C VAL A 96 11.41 13.24 -1.68
N PHE A 97 11.31 11.97 -2.10
CA PHE A 97 12.15 11.47 -3.19
C PHE A 97 11.78 12.03 -4.56
N ALA A 98 10.52 12.33 -4.81
CA ALA A 98 10.11 13.00 -6.04
C ALA A 98 10.73 14.41 -6.15
N ILE A 99 10.85 15.12 -5.02
CA ILE A 99 11.38 16.50 -4.99
C ILE A 99 12.91 16.51 -4.96
N PHE A 100 13.53 15.66 -4.14
CA PHE A 100 14.97 15.71 -3.84
C PHE A 100 15.80 14.61 -4.52
N GLY A 101 15.17 13.60 -5.12
CA GLY A 101 15.85 12.39 -5.63
C GLY A 101 16.72 12.57 -6.88
N GLY A 102 16.71 13.74 -7.49
CA GLY A 102 17.57 14.06 -8.65
C GLY A 102 17.32 13.17 -9.89
N ASN A 103 18.05 13.44 -10.97
CA ASN A 103 18.09 12.59 -12.17
C ASN A 103 19.05 11.41 -11.90
N THR A 104 18.59 10.38 -11.23
CA THR A 104 19.32 9.11 -11.22
C THR A 104 19.02 8.40 -12.53
N ASP A 105 20.08 7.94 -13.20
CA ASP A 105 19.95 7.05 -14.38
C ASP A 105 18.92 5.96 -14.05
N LYS A 106 17.79 6.02 -14.72
CA LYS A 106 16.74 5.03 -14.55
C LYS A 106 17.30 3.74 -15.11
N GLY A 107 17.74 2.84 -14.24
CA GLY A 107 18.20 1.51 -14.63
C GLY A 107 17.23 0.81 -15.59
N ASN A 108 17.27 -0.47 -15.74
CA ASN A 108 16.47 -1.20 -16.73
C ASN A 108 14.96 -0.89 -16.60
N VAL A 109 14.47 0.08 -17.40
CA VAL A 109 13.07 0.58 -17.43
C VAL A 109 12.09 -0.57 -17.68
N ILE A 110 12.49 -1.56 -18.50
CA ILE A 110 11.65 -2.72 -18.85
C ILE A 110 11.36 -3.57 -17.61
N GLY A 111 12.38 -3.84 -16.77
CA GLY A 111 12.19 -4.58 -15.53
C GLY A 111 11.23 -3.86 -14.58
N GLY A 112 11.39 -2.54 -14.42
CA GLY A 112 10.49 -1.69 -13.63
C GLY A 112 9.06 -1.70 -14.16
N LEU A 113 8.88 -1.62 -15.48
CA LEU A 113 7.57 -1.66 -16.13
C LEU A 113 6.85 -2.99 -15.89
N ILE A 114 7.54 -4.13 -16.04
CA ILE A 114 6.96 -5.46 -15.79
C ILE A 114 6.50 -5.57 -14.33
N ILE A 115 7.35 -5.17 -13.38
CA ILE A 115 7.02 -5.23 -11.95
C ILE A 115 5.83 -4.31 -11.62
N ALA A 116 5.79 -3.10 -12.16
CA ALA A 116 4.69 -2.16 -11.95
C ALA A 116 3.38 -2.69 -12.55
N ALA A 117 3.40 -3.22 -13.76
CA ALA A 117 2.23 -3.79 -14.41
C ALA A 117 1.67 -5.01 -13.65
N LEU A 118 2.54 -5.93 -13.22
CA LEU A 118 2.13 -7.08 -12.38
C LEU A 118 1.58 -6.60 -11.03
N GLY A 119 2.20 -5.59 -10.42
CA GLY A 119 1.73 -4.94 -9.20
C GLY A 119 0.34 -4.33 -9.39
N ALA A 120 0.12 -3.59 -10.47
CA ALA A 120 -1.17 -2.98 -10.80
C ALA A 120 -2.28 -4.05 -10.89
N VAL A 121 -2.04 -5.15 -11.59
CA VAL A 121 -2.99 -6.26 -11.71
C VAL A 121 -3.27 -6.91 -10.35
N ALA A 122 -2.23 -7.31 -9.62
CA ALA A 122 -2.37 -7.96 -8.33
C ALA A 122 -3.10 -7.07 -7.30
N ASN A 123 -2.69 -5.80 -7.19
CA ASN A 123 -3.28 -4.86 -6.25
C ASN A 123 -4.73 -4.51 -6.62
N THR A 124 -5.08 -4.45 -7.92
CA THR A 124 -6.46 -4.27 -8.37
C THR A 124 -7.33 -5.47 -7.98
N ILE A 125 -6.85 -6.69 -8.16
CA ILE A 125 -7.57 -7.91 -7.75
C ILE A 125 -7.83 -7.89 -6.25
N PHE A 126 -6.82 -7.55 -5.42
CA PHE A 126 -6.99 -7.45 -3.98
C PHE A 126 -7.93 -6.31 -3.59
N TRP A 127 -7.84 -5.14 -4.23
CA TRP A 127 -8.77 -4.04 -3.99
C TRP A 127 -10.22 -4.46 -4.21
N ILE A 128 -10.54 -5.05 -5.37
CA ILE A 128 -11.89 -5.54 -5.68
C ILE A 128 -12.33 -6.56 -4.63
N ARG A 129 -11.47 -7.52 -4.30
CA ARG A 129 -11.79 -8.57 -3.34
C ARG A 129 -12.02 -8.04 -1.93
N TYR A 130 -11.20 -7.11 -1.44
CA TYR A 130 -11.41 -6.47 -0.15
C TYR A 130 -12.66 -5.58 -0.14
N THR A 131 -12.98 -4.91 -1.25
CA THR A 131 -14.20 -4.12 -1.39
C THR A 131 -15.45 -4.98 -1.27
N VAL A 132 -15.47 -6.15 -1.89
CA VAL A 132 -16.58 -7.12 -1.78
C VAL A 132 -16.70 -7.65 -0.35
N LEU A 133 -15.58 -8.04 0.26
CA LEU A 133 -15.56 -8.56 1.63
C LEU A 133 -15.96 -7.49 2.67
N SER A 134 -15.57 -6.22 2.48
CA SER A 134 -15.91 -5.14 3.40
C SER A 134 -17.39 -4.75 3.36
N LYS A 135 -18.05 -4.83 2.20
CA LYS A 135 -19.48 -4.54 2.06
C LYS A 135 -20.37 -5.51 2.84
N ASN A 136 -19.87 -6.71 3.11
CA ASN A 136 -20.60 -7.72 3.87
C ASN A 136 -20.50 -7.51 5.41
N GLY A 137 -19.90 -6.40 5.87
CA GLY A 137 -19.96 -5.94 7.27
C GLY A 137 -19.09 -6.71 8.27
N GLU A 138 -18.11 -7.47 7.82
CA GLU A 138 -17.40 -8.40 8.71
C GLU A 138 -16.35 -7.77 9.63
N SER A 139 -15.64 -6.73 9.17
CA SER A 139 -14.56 -6.11 9.98
C SER A 139 -14.10 -4.77 9.40
N ALA A 140 -13.86 -3.81 10.27
CA ALA A 140 -13.27 -2.52 9.93
C ALA A 140 -11.88 -2.67 9.27
N ILE A 141 -11.14 -3.73 9.62
CA ILE A 141 -9.84 -4.06 9.01
C ILE A 141 -9.97 -4.25 7.49
N LEU A 142 -10.97 -4.99 7.03
CA LEU A 142 -11.16 -5.26 5.59
C LEU A 142 -11.48 -3.99 4.81
N THR A 143 -12.22 -3.05 5.42
CA THR A 143 -12.51 -1.74 4.84
C THR A 143 -11.23 -0.92 4.66
N VAL A 144 -10.36 -0.88 5.67
CA VAL A 144 -9.08 -0.16 5.59
C VAL A 144 -8.14 -0.82 4.59
N GLN A 145 -8.09 -2.16 4.56
CA GLN A 145 -7.32 -2.89 3.54
C GLN A 145 -7.81 -2.61 2.11
N SER A 146 -9.12 -2.49 1.90
CA SER A 146 -9.68 -2.08 0.60
C SER A 146 -9.16 -0.71 0.16
N ARG A 147 -9.07 0.27 1.09
CA ARG A 147 -8.51 1.61 0.81
C ARG A 147 -7.02 1.55 0.50
N LEU A 148 -6.25 0.79 1.28
CA LEU A 148 -4.82 0.60 1.04
C LEU A 148 -4.57 0.00 -0.34
N TYR A 149 -5.27 -1.08 -0.70
CA TYR A 149 -5.08 -1.73 -1.99
C TYR A 149 -5.60 -0.90 -3.16
N ARG A 150 -6.65 -0.09 -2.97
CA ARG A 150 -7.06 0.91 -3.96
C ARG A 150 -5.95 1.92 -4.21
N ALA A 151 -5.35 2.44 -3.16
CA ALA A 151 -4.25 3.39 -3.29
C ALA A 151 -3.04 2.75 -4.00
N LYS A 152 -2.64 1.53 -3.60
CA LYS A 152 -1.56 0.77 -4.26
C LYS A 152 -1.83 0.52 -5.74
N SER A 153 -3.06 0.11 -6.09
CA SER A 153 -3.46 -0.13 -7.48
C SER A 153 -3.34 1.14 -8.32
N LEU A 154 -3.84 2.28 -7.84
CA LEU A 154 -3.75 3.56 -8.55
C LEU A 154 -2.30 4.02 -8.70
N VAL A 155 -1.46 3.82 -7.68
CA VAL A 155 -0.02 4.07 -7.75
C VAL A 155 0.62 3.26 -8.86
N ASP A 156 0.42 1.95 -8.84
CA ASP A 156 1.07 1.06 -9.82
C ASP A 156 0.56 1.30 -11.25
N ILE A 157 -0.71 1.64 -11.44
CA ILE A 157 -1.27 2.05 -12.74
C ILE A 157 -0.61 3.35 -13.22
N CYS A 158 -0.49 4.35 -12.35
CA CYS A 158 0.16 5.61 -12.67
C CYS A 158 1.63 5.41 -13.04
N VAL A 159 2.38 4.65 -12.23
CA VAL A 159 3.78 4.31 -12.47
C VAL A 159 3.94 3.55 -13.79
N THR A 160 3.07 2.59 -14.07
CA THR A 160 3.07 1.84 -15.35
C THR A 160 2.89 2.80 -16.53
N GLY A 161 1.92 3.71 -16.44
CA GLY A 161 1.67 4.72 -17.49
C GLY A 161 2.89 5.63 -17.72
N VAL A 162 3.49 6.14 -16.63
CA VAL A 162 4.70 6.97 -16.71
C VAL A 162 5.87 6.20 -17.32
N LEU A 163 6.10 4.95 -16.92
CA LEU A 163 7.19 4.14 -17.47
C LEU A 163 7.01 3.81 -18.95
N ILE A 164 5.76 3.62 -19.40
CA ILE A 164 5.46 3.48 -20.83
C ILE A 164 5.87 4.75 -21.59
N VAL A 165 5.51 5.94 -21.11
CA VAL A 165 5.88 7.20 -21.76
C VAL A 165 7.41 7.39 -21.76
N VAL A 166 8.07 7.10 -20.64
CA VAL A 166 9.55 7.16 -20.55
C VAL A 166 10.21 6.21 -21.54
N MET A 167 9.63 5.02 -21.74
CA MET A 167 10.16 4.03 -22.69
C MET A 167 9.95 4.47 -24.15
N LEU A 168 8.82 5.10 -24.47
CA LEU A 168 8.49 5.56 -25.83
C LEU A 168 9.20 6.86 -26.22
N MET A 169 9.48 7.73 -25.22
CA MET A 169 10.06 9.07 -25.44
C MET A 169 11.25 9.31 -24.49
N PRO A 170 12.33 8.50 -24.60
CA PRO A 170 13.45 8.59 -23.68
C PRO A 170 14.15 9.94 -23.78
N GLY A 171 14.52 10.52 -22.63
CA GLY A 171 15.29 11.76 -22.57
C GLY A 171 14.50 13.05 -22.88
N THR A 172 13.20 12.98 -23.07
CA THR A 172 12.37 14.17 -23.33
C THR A 172 11.97 14.86 -22.02
N ASP A 173 11.84 16.19 -22.06
CA ASP A 173 11.32 16.97 -20.92
C ASP A 173 9.89 16.55 -20.54
N VAL A 174 9.10 16.12 -21.50
CA VAL A 174 7.73 15.61 -21.27
C VAL A 174 7.76 14.39 -20.34
N ALA A 175 8.63 13.41 -20.60
CA ALA A 175 8.75 12.22 -19.77
C ALA A 175 9.20 12.58 -18.34
N ARG A 176 10.11 13.56 -18.20
CA ARG A 176 10.59 14.05 -16.91
C ARG A 176 9.49 14.73 -16.09
N TRP A 177 8.74 15.64 -16.72
CA TRP A 177 7.65 16.35 -16.04
C TRP A 177 6.50 15.40 -15.66
N LEU A 178 6.20 14.42 -16.52
CA LEU A 178 5.16 13.44 -16.25
C LEU A 178 5.54 12.52 -15.08
N ASP A 179 6.81 12.14 -14.97
CA ASP A 179 7.33 11.34 -13.86
C ASP A 179 7.23 12.12 -12.53
N LEU A 180 7.63 13.39 -12.53
CA LEU A 180 7.55 14.24 -11.34
C LEU A 180 6.09 14.50 -10.93
N ALA A 181 5.24 14.88 -11.88
CA ALA A 181 3.83 15.16 -11.62
C ALA A 181 3.07 13.89 -11.18
N GLY A 182 3.33 12.76 -11.83
CA GLY A 182 2.76 11.47 -11.47
C GLY A 182 3.17 11.03 -10.06
N SER A 183 4.45 11.12 -9.74
CA SER A 183 4.96 10.78 -8.41
C SER A 183 4.40 11.70 -7.32
N ALA A 184 4.29 13.00 -7.58
CA ALA A 184 3.69 13.96 -6.66
C ALA A 184 2.19 13.68 -6.44
N ALA A 185 1.43 13.47 -7.51
CA ALA A 185 -0.01 13.17 -7.43
C ALA A 185 -0.28 11.89 -6.63
N VAL A 186 0.49 10.84 -6.89
CA VAL A 186 0.40 9.57 -6.18
C VAL A 186 0.75 9.72 -4.70
N SER A 187 1.82 10.44 -4.38
CA SER A 187 2.27 10.69 -3.01
C SER A 187 1.21 11.45 -2.21
N LEU A 188 0.66 12.51 -2.77
CA LEU A 188 -0.42 13.29 -2.16
C LEU A 188 -1.68 12.45 -1.96
N TYR A 189 -2.03 11.59 -2.92
CA TYR A 189 -3.16 10.69 -2.80
C TYR A 189 -2.96 9.66 -1.68
N LEU A 190 -1.76 9.08 -1.52
CA LEU A 190 -1.44 8.17 -0.41
C LEU A 190 -1.54 8.87 0.95
N ILE A 191 -0.98 10.08 1.07
CA ILE A 191 -1.06 10.89 2.29
C ILE A 191 -2.53 11.19 2.63
N TRP A 192 -3.32 11.61 1.64
CA TRP A 192 -4.74 11.89 1.83
C TRP A 192 -5.53 10.66 2.28
N CYS A 193 -5.31 9.50 1.66
CA CYS A 193 -5.95 8.24 2.05
C CYS A 193 -5.56 7.82 3.48
N GLY A 194 -4.28 7.97 3.83
CA GLY A 194 -3.78 7.69 5.17
C GLY A 194 -4.38 8.62 6.22
N ALA A 195 -4.32 9.93 5.98
CA ALA A 195 -4.89 10.95 6.85
C ALA A 195 -6.41 10.76 7.06
N ARG A 196 -7.14 10.46 6.00
CA ARG A 196 -8.57 10.15 6.09
C ARG A 196 -8.82 8.91 6.95
N THR A 197 -8.03 7.86 6.79
CA THR A 197 -8.14 6.64 7.61
C THR A 197 -7.87 6.94 9.08
N LEU A 198 -6.86 7.75 9.39
CA LEU A 198 -6.56 8.21 10.75
C LEU A 198 -7.71 9.03 11.34
N TYR A 199 -8.19 10.02 10.60
CA TYR A 199 -9.27 10.91 11.04
C TYR A 199 -10.56 10.15 11.35
N GLU A 200 -10.99 9.24 10.47
CA GLU A 200 -12.19 8.44 10.69
C GLU A 200 -12.07 7.57 11.96
N ASN A 201 -10.91 6.92 12.17
CA ASN A 201 -10.67 6.09 13.35
C ASN A 201 -10.56 6.89 14.66
N ILE A 202 -10.12 8.16 14.60
CA ILE A 202 -10.09 9.05 15.78
C ILE A 202 -11.50 9.56 16.10
N ARG A 203 -12.27 9.95 15.08
CA ARG A 203 -13.62 10.51 15.24
C ARG A 203 -14.63 9.49 15.78
N GLU A 204 -14.49 8.19 15.46
CA GLU A 204 -15.34 7.15 16.04
C GLU A 204 -15.26 7.10 17.56
N ASN A 205 -14.12 7.49 18.17
CA ASN A 205 -14.00 7.57 19.62
C ASN A 205 -14.82 8.68 20.27
N ALA A 206 -14.84 9.85 19.65
CA ALA A 206 -15.55 11.02 20.20
C ALA A 206 -17.08 10.82 20.22
N LYS A 207 -17.59 9.72 19.64
CA LYS A 207 -19.02 9.38 19.65
C LYS A 207 -19.36 8.24 20.61
N THR A 208 -18.35 7.55 21.16
CA THR A 208 -18.52 6.40 22.06
C THR A 208 -18.15 6.73 23.50
N GLU A 209 -17.61 7.90 23.80
CA GLU A 209 -17.47 8.55 25.10
C GLU A 209 -18.64 9.54 25.35
#